data_4288fb358fd61d54e39d84449a50a21b
#
_entry.id   4288fb358fd61d54e39d84449a50a21b
#
_cell.length_a   1.000
_cell.length_b   1.000
_cell.length_c   1.000
_cell.angle_alpha   90.00
_cell.angle_beta   90.00
_cell.angle_gamma   90.00
#
_symmetry.space_group_name_H-M   'P 1'
#
loop_
_entity.id
_entity.type
_entity.pdbx_description
1 polymer ?
#
loop_
_entity_poly.entity_id
_entity_poly.type
_entity_poly.pdbx_seq_one_letter_code
_entity_poly.pdbx_strand_id
1 'polypeptide(L)'
;VGTGVSAAGRPRLPIRLMASLLYLKHAFNLSDEELVIRWSENVVWQYFGGQAYYTPKLPCDATQIGRFRTAIGESGVEKLLKATIDAAVQAKVVKPAEFERVIVDTTVQEKAIAHPVDSRLLEIARSKIVQAAKRSGITLKQSYAKEGKELRRKAGGYAHAKQFRRMRKTVKRQRTILGIVLREIKRKLATTELGCSASLQHLNTLLEQAQRIHKQQPKDKNKLYALHAPEVECIGKGKARKPYEFGVKASIAITHKNGLMIGAKTFPGNP
;
A
#
# COMPACT_ATOMS: atom_id res chain seq x y z
N VAL A 1 12.23 21.51 3.58
CA VAL A 1 11.08 21.53 2.68
C VAL A 1 11.51 22.24 1.41
N GLY A 2 11.59 21.49 0.30
CA GLY A 2 12.27 21.82 -0.93
C GLY A 2 12.01 23.20 -1.52
N THR A 3 13.08 23.87 -1.73
CA THR A 3 13.27 25.02 -2.61
C THR A 3 13.09 24.55 -4.06
N GLY A 4 11.98 24.80 -4.67
CA GLY A 4 11.75 24.40 -6.08
C GLY A 4 10.30 24.61 -6.50
N VAL A 5 9.60 25.52 -5.86
CA VAL A 5 8.19 25.77 -6.15
C VAL A 5 8.07 27.10 -6.85
N SER A 6 7.68 27.02 -8.12
CA SER A 6 7.27 28.19 -8.87
C SER A 6 6.09 28.86 -8.16
N ALA A 7 6.07 30.19 -8.15
CA ALA A 7 4.97 30.99 -7.65
C ALA A 7 3.73 30.90 -8.58
N ALA A 8 3.85 30.23 -9.70
CA ALA A 8 2.78 30.01 -10.66
C ALA A 8 1.91 28.81 -10.23
N GLY A 9 0.61 28.94 -10.24
CA GLY A 9 -0.35 27.87 -9.98
C GLY A 9 -1.24 28.14 -8.75
N ARG A 10 -2.09 27.15 -8.41
CA ARG A 10 -3.00 27.25 -7.26
C ARG A 10 -2.21 27.34 -5.94
N PRO A 11 -2.56 28.23 -5.01
CA PRO A 11 -1.91 28.33 -3.71
C PRO A 11 -1.87 26.98 -2.98
N ARG A 12 -0.81 26.75 -2.24
CA ARG A 12 -0.68 25.53 -1.42
C ARG A 12 -1.69 25.57 -0.28
N LEU A 13 -2.25 24.41 0.01
CA LEU A 13 -3.10 24.26 1.20
C LEU A 13 -2.26 24.40 2.47
N PRO A 14 -2.82 25.03 3.53
CA PRO A 14 -2.13 25.17 4.80
C PRO A 14 -1.70 23.82 5.37
N ILE A 15 -0.47 23.72 5.86
CA ILE A 15 0.07 22.47 6.45
C ILE A 15 -0.79 22.04 7.65
N ARG A 16 -1.25 22.98 8.48
CA ARG A 16 -2.15 22.71 9.61
C ARG A 16 -3.41 21.99 9.16
N LEU A 17 -4.06 22.46 8.08
CA LEU A 17 -5.24 21.83 7.52
C LEU A 17 -4.93 20.39 7.06
N MET A 18 -3.85 20.21 6.30
CA MET A 18 -3.51 18.90 5.78
C MET A 18 -3.10 17.91 6.87
N ALA A 19 -2.39 18.35 7.90
CA ALA A 19 -2.06 17.54 9.06
C ALA A 19 -3.31 17.17 9.86
N SER A 20 -4.22 18.12 10.10
CA SER A 20 -5.47 17.85 10.80
C SER A 20 -6.34 16.82 10.06
N LEU A 21 -6.40 16.90 8.73
CA LEU A 21 -7.11 15.92 7.92
C LEU A 21 -6.51 14.51 8.07
N LEU A 22 -5.18 14.37 8.14
CA LEU A 22 -4.56 13.06 8.41
C LEU A 22 -4.91 12.52 9.79
N TYR A 23 -4.87 13.34 10.83
CA TYR A 23 -5.29 12.93 12.18
C TYR A 23 -6.75 12.48 12.21
N LEU A 24 -7.66 13.27 11.66
CA LEU A 24 -9.10 12.98 11.61
C LEU A 24 -9.37 11.70 10.82
N LYS A 25 -8.70 11.50 9.67
CA LYS A 25 -8.82 10.30 8.87
C LYS A 25 -8.54 9.04 9.70
N HIS A 26 -7.44 9.03 10.43
CA HIS A 26 -7.02 7.85 11.19
C HIS A 26 -7.81 7.69 12.49
N ALA A 27 -8.15 8.79 13.17
CA ALA A 27 -8.96 8.76 14.39
C ALA A 27 -10.36 8.19 14.14
N PHE A 28 -10.96 8.51 12.99
CA PHE A 28 -12.32 8.08 12.63
C PHE A 28 -12.37 6.97 11.57
N ASN A 29 -11.20 6.46 11.14
CA ASN A 29 -11.07 5.39 10.14
C ASN A 29 -11.85 5.65 8.84
N LEU A 30 -11.68 6.84 8.25
CA LEU A 30 -12.43 7.31 7.08
C LEU A 30 -11.65 7.08 5.78
N SER A 31 -12.38 6.97 4.65
CA SER A 31 -11.80 7.15 3.32
C SER A 31 -11.41 8.61 3.08
N ASP A 32 -10.59 8.89 2.05
CA ASP A 32 -10.21 10.28 1.74
C ASP A 32 -11.43 11.07 1.25
N GLU A 33 -12.35 10.44 0.53
CA GLU A 33 -13.60 11.02 0.04
C GLU A 33 -14.57 11.35 1.19
N GLU A 34 -14.79 10.40 2.08
CA GLU A 34 -15.69 10.59 3.22
C GLU A 34 -15.17 11.66 4.19
N LEU A 35 -13.85 11.68 4.39
CA LEU A 35 -13.21 12.67 5.25
C LEU A 35 -13.49 14.11 4.80
N VAL A 36 -13.31 14.43 3.50
CA VAL A 36 -13.51 15.80 3.01
C VAL A 36 -14.98 16.22 3.07
N ILE A 37 -15.92 15.30 2.87
CA ILE A 37 -17.35 15.55 3.01
C ILE A 37 -17.67 15.85 4.48
N ARG A 38 -17.33 14.95 5.40
CA ARG A 38 -17.61 15.14 6.83
C ARG A 38 -16.93 16.39 7.41
N TRP A 39 -15.74 16.74 6.92
CA TRP A 39 -15.07 17.96 7.35
C TRP A 39 -15.87 19.20 6.97
N SER A 40 -16.46 19.24 5.77
CA SER A 40 -17.27 20.39 5.33
C SER A 40 -18.56 20.60 6.14
N GLU A 41 -19.02 19.56 6.83
CA GLU A 41 -20.24 19.55 7.64
C GLU A 41 -19.95 19.75 9.14
N ASN A 42 -18.68 19.68 9.57
CA ASN A 42 -18.32 19.63 10.98
C ASN A 42 -17.50 20.86 11.42
N VAL A 43 -18.13 21.77 12.14
CA VAL A 43 -17.50 23.02 12.63
C VAL A 43 -16.31 22.77 13.57
N VAL A 44 -16.35 21.70 14.38
CA VAL A 44 -15.24 21.34 15.29
C VAL A 44 -14.02 20.88 14.49
N TRP A 45 -14.22 20.11 13.43
CA TRP A 45 -13.14 19.67 12.55
C TRP A 45 -12.54 20.83 11.76
N GLN A 46 -13.37 21.79 11.35
CA GLN A 46 -12.92 23.02 10.70
C GLN A 46 -12.07 23.87 11.64
N TYR A 47 -12.52 24.05 12.88
CA TYR A 47 -11.75 24.77 13.91
C TYR A 47 -10.40 24.06 14.21
N PHE A 48 -10.40 22.74 14.35
CA PHE A 48 -9.18 21.95 14.49
C PHE A 48 -8.24 22.13 13.28
N GLY A 49 -8.79 22.18 12.07
CA GLY A 49 -8.08 22.47 10.83
C GLY A 49 -7.55 23.90 10.69
N GLY A 50 -7.92 24.78 11.61
CA GLY A 50 -7.46 26.19 11.65
C GLY A 50 -8.39 27.17 10.98
N GLN A 51 -9.66 26.80 10.72
CA GLN A 51 -10.68 27.73 10.23
C GLN A 51 -11.22 28.56 11.40
N ALA A 52 -11.28 29.87 11.22
CA ALA A 52 -11.89 30.79 12.20
C ALA A 52 -13.42 30.85 12.06
N TYR A 53 -13.92 30.62 10.85
CA TYR A 53 -15.33 30.65 10.51
C TYR A 53 -15.77 29.42 9.79
N TYR A 54 -17.02 29.04 9.98
CA TYR A 54 -17.59 27.87 9.25
C TYR A 54 -17.64 28.13 7.74
N THR A 55 -17.27 27.15 6.99
CA THR A 55 -17.28 27.14 5.52
C THR A 55 -17.90 25.86 5.00
N PRO A 56 -19.07 25.89 4.31
CA PRO A 56 -19.71 24.68 3.79
C PRO A 56 -19.06 24.19 2.49
N LYS A 57 -17.75 24.35 2.36
CA LYS A 57 -16.98 23.94 1.18
C LYS A 57 -16.01 22.82 1.55
N LEU A 58 -15.79 21.92 0.62
CA LEU A 58 -14.75 20.89 0.79
C LEU A 58 -13.39 21.56 1.03
N PRO A 59 -12.58 21.04 1.97
CA PRO A 59 -11.27 21.61 2.29
C PRO A 59 -10.29 21.47 1.13
N CYS A 60 -10.42 20.38 0.37
CA CYS A 60 -9.60 20.05 -0.79
C CYS A 60 -10.25 18.94 -1.60
N ASP A 61 -9.66 18.62 -2.75
CA ASP A 61 -9.94 17.39 -3.45
C ASP A 61 -9.36 16.19 -2.67
N ALA A 62 -10.10 15.07 -2.57
CA ALA A 62 -9.69 13.88 -1.82
C ALA A 62 -8.32 13.34 -2.25
N THR A 63 -7.99 13.44 -3.57
CA THR A 63 -6.69 12.98 -4.09
C THR A 63 -5.50 13.79 -3.54
N GLN A 64 -5.72 15.01 -3.06
CA GLN A 64 -4.66 15.82 -2.47
C GLN A 64 -4.18 15.28 -1.12
N ILE A 65 -5.05 14.59 -0.37
CA ILE A 65 -4.67 13.92 0.88
C ILE A 65 -3.65 12.81 0.59
N GLY A 66 -3.89 12.00 -0.45
CA GLY A 66 -2.93 10.98 -0.90
C GLY A 66 -1.60 11.59 -1.37
N ARG A 67 -1.65 12.69 -2.14
CA ARG A 67 -0.45 13.42 -2.58
C ARG A 67 0.33 14.00 -1.41
N PHE A 68 -0.37 14.55 -0.42
CA PHE A 68 0.27 15.08 0.79
C PHE A 68 0.95 13.96 1.59
N ARG A 69 0.32 12.79 1.79
CA ARG A 69 0.96 11.64 2.43
C ARG A 69 2.26 11.22 1.72
N THR A 70 2.23 11.19 0.40
CA THR A 70 3.44 10.86 -0.37
C THR A 70 4.52 11.93 -0.22
N ALA A 71 4.14 13.20 -0.23
CA ALA A 71 5.08 14.33 -0.13
C ALA A 71 5.70 14.47 1.27
N ILE A 72 4.93 14.21 2.34
CA ILE A 72 5.41 14.28 3.71
C ILE A 72 6.42 13.16 4.01
N GLY A 73 6.20 11.97 3.46
CA GLY A 73 7.07 10.82 3.60
C GLY A 73 7.28 10.36 5.05
N GLU A 74 8.23 9.47 5.27
CA GLU A 74 8.55 8.92 6.59
C GLU A 74 9.05 10.00 7.56
N SER A 75 10.01 10.82 7.12
CA SER A 75 10.58 11.88 7.97
C SER A 75 9.57 12.93 8.42
N GLY A 76 8.55 13.21 7.59
CA GLY A 76 7.48 14.13 7.97
C GLY A 76 6.51 13.52 8.97
N VAL A 77 6.23 12.23 8.86
CA VAL A 77 5.40 11.49 9.84
C VAL A 77 6.11 11.42 11.19
N GLU A 78 7.42 11.19 11.23
CA GLU A 78 8.22 11.24 12.46
C GLU A 78 8.16 12.62 13.13
N LYS A 79 8.24 13.71 12.34
CA LYS A 79 8.08 15.08 12.87
C LYS A 79 6.69 15.32 13.45
N LEU A 80 5.63 14.78 12.82
CA LEU A 80 4.27 14.85 13.36
C LEU A 80 4.15 14.09 14.68
N LEU A 81 4.72 12.89 14.77
CA LEU A 81 4.76 12.12 16.01
C LEU A 81 5.50 12.88 17.12
N LYS A 82 6.68 13.45 16.81
CA LYS A 82 7.43 14.27 17.75
C LYS A 82 6.61 15.46 18.24
N ALA A 83 5.97 16.21 17.33
CA ALA A 83 5.13 17.32 17.70
C ALA A 83 3.94 16.92 18.59
N THR A 84 3.39 15.73 18.40
CA THR A 84 2.32 15.17 19.25
C THR A 84 2.84 14.88 20.66
N ILE A 85 4.04 14.29 20.76
CA ILE A 85 4.70 14.03 22.05
C ILE A 85 4.99 15.33 22.78
N ASP A 86 5.59 16.31 22.10
CA ASP A 86 5.91 17.64 22.66
C ASP A 86 4.64 18.34 23.18
N ALA A 87 3.55 18.27 22.39
CA ALA A 87 2.25 18.83 22.81
C ALA A 87 1.68 18.13 24.07
N ALA A 88 1.81 16.80 24.16
CA ALA A 88 1.35 16.04 25.33
C ALA A 88 2.13 16.40 26.60
N VAL A 89 3.44 16.65 26.47
CA VAL A 89 4.30 17.11 27.58
C VAL A 89 3.93 18.53 27.99
N GLN A 90 3.76 19.44 27.03
CA GLN A 90 3.35 20.83 27.30
C GLN A 90 1.97 20.92 27.97
N ALA A 91 1.04 20.11 27.54
CA ALA A 91 -0.29 19.99 28.15
C ALA A 91 -0.28 19.25 29.50
N LYS A 92 0.88 18.80 29.98
CA LYS A 92 1.06 18.04 31.22
C LYS A 92 0.25 16.72 31.28
N VAL A 93 -0.12 16.19 30.12
CA VAL A 93 -0.79 14.88 30.00
C VAL A 93 0.18 13.76 30.32
N VAL A 94 1.46 13.94 29.95
CA VAL A 94 2.54 12.99 30.19
C VAL A 94 3.71 13.73 30.85
N LYS A 95 4.27 13.14 31.92
CA LYS A 95 5.44 13.68 32.60
C LYS A 95 6.73 13.15 31.96
N PRO A 96 7.82 13.93 31.88
CA PRO A 96 9.10 13.48 31.34
C PRO A 96 9.62 12.16 31.94
N ALA A 97 9.44 11.93 33.23
CA ALA A 97 9.82 10.69 33.88
C ALA A 97 9.10 9.43 33.37
N GLU A 98 7.99 9.57 32.65
CA GLU A 98 7.27 8.43 32.07
C GLU A 98 7.97 7.85 30.82
N PHE A 99 8.91 8.58 30.24
CA PHE A 99 9.74 8.10 29.13
C PHE A 99 10.89 7.17 29.58
N GLU A 100 11.19 7.12 30.88
CA GLU A 100 12.22 6.21 31.44
C GLU A 100 11.77 4.74 31.36
N ARG A 101 10.46 4.48 31.38
CA ARG A 101 9.89 3.15 31.30
C ARG A 101 8.85 3.05 30.20
N VAL A 102 9.16 2.25 29.19
CA VAL A 102 8.30 2.07 28.01
C VAL A 102 7.92 0.60 27.85
N ILE A 103 6.76 0.39 27.23
CA ILE A 103 6.30 -0.93 26.79
C ILE A 103 6.51 -0.98 25.29
N VAL A 104 7.18 -2.02 24.81
CA VAL A 104 7.37 -2.29 23.40
C VAL A 104 6.59 -3.54 23.04
N ASP A 105 5.66 -3.42 22.10
CA ASP A 105 4.89 -4.55 21.58
C ASP A 105 5.00 -4.61 20.07
N THR A 106 4.90 -5.83 19.53
CA THR A 106 4.95 -6.08 18.08
C THR A 106 3.59 -6.54 17.59
N THR A 107 3.04 -5.78 16.66
CA THR A 107 1.76 -6.09 16.02
C THR A 107 1.92 -6.25 14.52
N VAL A 108 0.89 -6.80 13.86
CA VAL A 108 0.81 -6.83 12.40
C VAL A 108 0.01 -5.64 11.93
N GLN A 109 0.64 -4.78 11.15
CA GLN A 109 -0.06 -3.75 10.39
C GLN A 109 -0.60 -4.40 9.12
N GLU A 110 -1.87 -4.79 9.13
CA GLU A 110 -2.53 -5.36 7.97
C GLU A 110 -2.57 -4.37 6.80
N LYS A 111 -2.31 -4.88 5.61
CA LYS A 111 -2.45 -4.11 4.36
C LYS A 111 -3.76 -4.44 3.68
N ALA A 112 -4.36 -3.43 3.06
CA ALA A 112 -5.59 -3.58 2.27
C ALA A 112 -5.32 -4.34 0.96
N ILE A 113 -5.03 -5.63 1.07
CA ILE A 113 -4.86 -6.51 -0.07
C ILE A 113 -6.00 -7.52 -0.15
N ALA A 114 -6.38 -7.90 -1.37
CA ALA A 114 -7.30 -9.00 -1.54
C ALA A 114 -6.60 -10.32 -1.18
N HIS A 115 -7.33 -11.24 -0.52
CA HIS A 115 -6.77 -12.54 -0.13
C HIS A 115 -5.96 -13.18 -1.27
N PRO A 116 -4.67 -13.46 -1.07
CA PRO A 116 -3.76 -13.88 -2.12
C PRO A 116 -4.00 -15.34 -2.49
N VAL A 117 -4.50 -15.55 -3.70
CA VAL A 117 -4.59 -16.87 -4.33
C VAL A 117 -3.77 -16.87 -5.61
N ASP A 118 -3.06 -17.98 -5.89
CA ASP A 118 -2.12 -18.08 -7.03
C ASP A 118 -2.77 -17.69 -8.36
N SER A 119 -4.01 -18.13 -8.62
CA SER A 119 -4.73 -17.80 -9.85
C SER A 119 -4.95 -16.30 -10.03
N ARG A 120 -5.23 -15.57 -8.94
CA ARG A 120 -5.41 -14.12 -8.95
C ARG A 120 -4.09 -13.41 -9.19
N LEU A 121 -3.03 -13.83 -8.50
CA LEU A 121 -1.70 -13.23 -8.62
C LEU A 121 -1.13 -13.40 -10.03
N LEU A 122 -1.23 -14.60 -10.60
CA LEU A 122 -0.78 -14.89 -11.96
C LEU A 122 -1.49 -14.03 -13.01
N GLU A 123 -2.82 -13.85 -12.89
CA GLU A 123 -3.58 -13.02 -13.82
C GLU A 123 -3.28 -11.53 -13.65
N ILE A 124 -3.15 -11.04 -12.41
CA ILE A 124 -2.76 -9.65 -12.15
C ILE A 124 -1.36 -9.39 -12.72
N ALA A 125 -0.40 -10.27 -12.47
CA ALA A 125 0.96 -10.15 -13.00
C ALA A 125 0.95 -10.09 -14.54
N ARG A 126 0.27 -11.04 -15.21
CA ARG A 126 0.12 -11.05 -16.66
C ARG A 126 -0.46 -9.72 -17.17
N SER A 127 -1.57 -9.27 -16.57
CA SER A 127 -2.25 -8.06 -17.01
C SER A 127 -1.38 -6.81 -16.86
N LYS A 128 -0.68 -6.68 -15.73
CA LYS A 128 0.16 -5.51 -15.42
C LYS A 128 1.39 -5.44 -16.32
N ILE A 129 2.11 -6.56 -16.55
CA ILE A 129 3.27 -6.54 -17.46
C ILE A 129 2.87 -6.30 -18.91
N VAL A 130 1.71 -6.80 -19.37
CA VAL A 130 1.18 -6.52 -20.71
C VAL A 130 0.84 -5.04 -20.86
N GLN A 131 0.19 -4.43 -19.86
CA GLN A 131 -0.12 -2.99 -19.88
C GLN A 131 1.15 -2.13 -19.85
N ALA A 132 2.12 -2.48 -19.01
CA ALA A 132 3.38 -1.76 -18.93
C ALA A 132 4.19 -1.89 -20.23
N ALA A 133 4.28 -3.07 -20.81
CA ALA A 133 4.91 -3.29 -22.10
C ALA A 133 4.30 -2.42 -23.21
N LYS A 134 2.96 -2.38 -23.29
CA LYS A 134 2.25 -1.52 -24.25
C LYS A 134 2.57 -0.04 -24.05
N ARG A 135 2.62 0.44 -22.78
CA ARG A 135 3.00 1.84 -22.46
C ARG A 135 4.43 2.17 -22.84
N SER A 136 5.32 1.18 -22.81
CA SER A 136 6.72 1.30 -23.25
C SER A 136 6.93 1.05 -24.75
N GLY A 137 5.86 1.02 -25.56
CA GLY A 137 5.94 0.83 -27.00
C GLY A 137 6.19 -0.62 -27.45
N ILE A 138 6.18 -1.60 -26.54
CA ILE A 138 6.42 -2.99 -26.87
C ILE A 138 5.10 -3.67 -27.28
N THR A 139 4.99 -4.02 -28.56
CA THR A 139 3.83 -4.76 -29.10
C THR A 139 4.03 -6.25 -28.90
N LEU A 140 3.07 -6.93 -28.26
CA LEU A 140 3.10 -8.38 -28.03
C LEU A 140 2.31 -9.11 -29.12
N LYS A 141 2.76 -10.31 -29.52
CA LYS A 141 2.02 -11.18 -30.44
C LYS A 141 0.65 -11.54 -29.89
N GLN A 142 0.59 -11.85 -28.59
CA GLN A 142 -0.65 -12.20 -27.91
C GLN A 142 -0.64 -11.73 -26.45
N SER A 143 -1.70 -11.05 -26.04
CA SER A 143 -1.85 -10.56 -24.65
C SER A 143 -2.48 -11.58 -23.70
N TYR A 144 -3.16 -12.60 -24.23
CA TYR A 144 -3.95 -13.59 -23.49
C TYR A 144 -5.01 -12.99 -22.56
N ALA A 145 -5.53 -11.79 -22.87
CA ALA A 145 -6.42 -11.05 -21.97
C ALA A 145 -7.74 -11.77 -21.72
N LYS A 146 -8.35 -12.36 -22.77
CA LYS A 146 -9.61 -13.11 -22.66
C LYS A 146 -9.40 -14.42 -21.92
N GLU A 147 -8.43 -15.21 -22.36
CA GLU A 147 -8.11 -16.51 -21.75
C GLU A 147 -7.71 -16.38 -20.28
N GLY A 148 -6.86 -15.38 -19.92
CA GLY A 148 -6.41 -15.17 -18.54
C GLY A 148 -7.56 -14.87 -17.58
N LYS A 149 -8.50 -14.00 -17.99
CA LYS A 149 -9.72 -13.70 -17.20
C LYS A 149 -10.61 -14.94 -17.03
N GLU A 150 -10.79 -15.70 -18.10
CA GLU A 150 -11.60 -16.93 -18.07
C GLU A 150 -10.98 -17.99 -17.16
N LEU A 151 -9.67 -18.21 -17.27
CA LEU A 151 -8.96 -19.16 -16.40
C LEU A 151 -9.05 -18.76 -14.93
N ARG A 152 -8.94 -17.46 -14.61
CA ARG A 152 -9.12 -16.97 -13.24
C ARG A 152 -10.52 -17.29 -12.71
N ARG A 153 -11.56 -17.04 -13.52
CA ARG A 153 -12.95 -17.35 -13.15
C ARG A 153 -13.14 -18.86 -12.93
N LYS A 154 -12.66 -19.70 -13.86
CA LYS A 154 -12.71 -21.18 -13.76
C LYS A 154 -11.98 -21.69 -12.51
N ALA A 155 -10.80 -21.15 -12.21
CA ALA A 155 -10.03 -21.53 -11.02
C ALA A 155 -10.83 -21.25 -9.73
N GLY A 156 -11.49 -20.08 -9.64
CA GLY A 156 -12.37 -19.75 -8.51
C GLY A 156 -13.56 -20.69 -8.39
N GLY A 157 -14.26 -20.97 -9.48
CA GLY A 157 -15.38 -21.92 -9.51
C GLY A 157 -14.96 -23.34 -9.09
N TYR A 158 -13.83 -23.83 -9.60
CA TYR A 158 -13.31 -25.14 -9.20
C TYR A 158 -12.87 -25.22 -7.74
N ALA A 159 -12.31 -24.12 -7.20
CA ALA A 159 -11.97 -24.05 -5.79
C ALA A 159 -13.22 -24.13 -4.90
N HIS A 160 -14.25 -23.37 -5.24
CA HIS A 160 -15.54 -23.37 -4.53
C HIS A 160 -16.20 -24.77 -4.57
N ALA A 161 -16.18 -25.41 -5.74
CA ALA A 161 -16.71 -26.76 -5.94
C ALA A 161 -15.79 -27.87 -5.40
N LYS A 162 -14.70 -27.53 -4.69
CA LYS A 162 -13.69 -28.48 -4.16
C LYS A 162 -13.02 -29.38 -5.23
N GLN A 163 -13.08 -28.99 -6.50
CA GLN A 163 -12.49 -29.71 -7.63
C GLN A 163 -11.00 -29.36 -7.80
N PHE A 164 -10.17 -29.62 -6.80
CA PHE A 164 -8.79 -29.17 -6.73
C PHE A 164 -7.90 -29.68 -7.87
N ARG A 165 -8.18 -30.84 -8.46
CA ARG A 165 -7.40 -31.36 -9.62
C ARG A 165 -7.62 -30.47 -10.86
N ARG A 166 -8.86 -30.04 -11.12
CA ARG A 166 -9.20 -29.13 -12.24
C ARG A 166 -8.63 -27.72 -11.98
N MET A 167 -8.77 -27.24 -10.74
CA MET A 167 -8.19 -25.96 -10.33
C MET A 167 -6.67 -25.93 -10.60
N ARG A 168 -5.93 -26.96 -10.16
CA ARG A 168 -4.47 -27.06 -10.40
C ARG A 168 -4.10 -27.06 -11.88
N LYS A 169 -4.85 -27.75 -12.75
CA LYS A 169 -4.65 -27.69 -14.21
C LYS A 169 -4.82 -26.26 -14.75
N THR A 170 -5.85 -25.55 -14.28
CA THR A 170 -6.14 -24.17 -14.68
C THR A 170 -5.02 -23.23 -14.24
N VAL A 171 -4.56 -23.32 -13.00
CA VAL A 171 -3.44 -22.52 -12.46
C VAL A 171 -2.14 -22.82 -13.22
N LYS A 172 -1.88 -24.11 -13.56
CA LYS A 172 -0.72 -24.48 -14.39
C LYS A 172 -0.75 -23.80 -15.75
N ARG A 173 -1.92 -23.73 -16.42
CA ARG A 173 -2.09 -23.03 -17.70
C ARG A 173 -1.84 -21.51 -17.55
N GLN A 174 -2.36 -20.87 -16.50
CA GLN A 174 -2.08 -19.46 -16.21
C GLN A 174 -0.58 -19.21 -16.01
N ARG A 175 0.12 -20.10 -15.31
CA ARG A 175 1.58 -20.02 -15.12
C ARG A 175 2.33 -20.14 -16.44
N THR A 176 1.91 -21.05 -17.32
CA THR A 176 2.47 -21.18 -18.67
C THR A 176 2.30 -19.90 -19.48
N ILE A 177 1.11 -19.30 -19.45
CA ILE A 177 0.81 -18.04 -20.17
C ILE A 177 1.71 -16.92 -19.64
N LEU A 178 1.81 -16.75 -18.32
CA LEU A 178 2.69 -15.74 -17.72
C LEU A 178 4.13 -15.93 -18.17
N GLY A 179 4.62 -17.17 -18.20
CA GLY A 179 5.97 -17.51 -18.66
C GLY A 179 6.19 -17.16 -20.14
N ILE A 180 5.20 -17.39 -21.02
CA ILE A 180 5.26 -16.99 -22.44
C ILE A 180 5.40 -15.47 -22.57
N VAL A 181 4.52 -14.73 -21.92
CA VAL A 181 4.52 -13.26 -21.96
C VAL A 181 5.82 -12.68 -21.41
N LEU A 182 6.32 -13.21 -20.28
CA LEU A 182 7.60 -12.79 -19.72
C LEU A 182 8.77 -13.00 -20.69
N ARG A 183 8.87 -14.16 -21.32
CA ARG A 183 9.94 -14.43 -22.30
C ARG A 183 9.84 -13.53 -23.53
N GLU A 184 8.62 -13.30 -24.03
CA GLU A 184 8.44 -12.44 -25.19
C GLU A 184 8.84 -10.98 -24.88
N ILE A 185 8.42 -10.42 -23.75
CA ILE A 185 8.79 -9.06 -23.35
C ILE A 185 10.31 -8.94 -23.20
N LYS A 186 10.94 -9.88 -22.47
CA LYS A 186 12.40 -9.87 -22.25
C LYS A 186 13.18 -9.93 -23.58
N ARG A 187 12.76 -10.78 -24.50
CA ARG A 187 13.39 -10.88 -25.83
C ARG A 187 13.29 -9.57 -26.60
N LYS A 188 12.11 -8.92 -26.59
CA LYS A 188 11.91 -7.65 -27.27
C LYS A 188 12.67 -6.50 -26.63
N LEU A 189 12.77 -6.48 -25.31
CA LEU A 189 13.62 -5.51 -24.59
C LEU A 189 15.10 -5.64 -24.97
N ALA A 190 15.59 -6.85 -25.19
CA ALA A 190 16.98 -7.09 -25.59
C ALA A 190 17.30 -6.66 -27.02
N THR A 191 16.27 -6.57 -27.89
CA THR A 191 16.44 -6.20 -29.33
C THR A 191 16.07 -4.75 -29.65
N THR A 192 15.50 -4.01 -28.70
CA THR A 192 15.03 -2.64 -28.92
C THR A 192 15.88 -1.67 -28.12
N GLU A 193 16.54 -0.74 -28.79
CA GLU A 193 17.23 0.40 -28.14
C GLU A 193 16.16 1.38 -27.61
N LEU A 194 15.64 1.06 -26.43
CA LEU A 194 14.73 1.95 -25.71
C LEU A 194 15.57 2.83 -24.78
N GLY A 195 15.56 4.15 -25.00
CA GLY A 195 16.21 5.11 -24.10
C GLY A 195 15.71 4.96 -22.67
N CYS A 196 16.55 5.32 -21.69
CA CYS A 196 16.23 5.19 -20.26
C CYS A 196 15.05 6.10 -19.89
N SER A 197 13.83 5.53 -19.84
CA SER A 197 12.61 6.25 -19.46
C SER A 197 12.04 5.68 -18.16
N ALA A 198 11.32 6.51 -17.38
CA ALA A 198 10.60 6.09 -16.18
C ALA A 198 9.65 4.91 -16.45
N SER A 199 9.06 4.84 -17.66
CA SER A 199 8.20 3.74 -18.09
C SER A 199 8.95 2.42 -18.18
N LEU A 200 10.20 2.42 -18.63
CA LEU A 200 11.05 1.24 -18.70
C LEU A 200 11.52 0.76 -17.33
N GLN A 201 11.87 1.68 -16.44
CA GLN A 201 12.22 1.33 -15.05
C GLN A 201 11.02 0.66 -14.37
N HIS A 202 9.82 1.22 -14.52
CA HIS A 202 8.60 0.63 -14.00
C HIS A 202 8.31 -0.76 -14.61
N LEU A 203 8.50 -0.94 -15.92
CA LEU A 203 8.35 -2.23 -16.60
C LEU A 203 9.33 -3.26 -16.05
N ASN A 204 10.60 -2.91 -15.86
CA ASN A 204 11.62 -3.80 -15.31
C ASN A 204 11.26 -4.26 -13.89
N THR A 205 10.86 -3.36 -13.01
CA THR A 205 10.37 -3.70 -11.66
C THR A 205 9.20 -4.69 -11.72
N LEU A 206 8.22 -4.45 -12.59
CA LEU A 206 7.09 -5.35 -12.76
C LEU A 206 7.49 -6.71 -13.33
N LEU A 207 8.49 -6.78 -14.23
CA LEU A 207 9.00 -8.04 -14.78
C LEU A 207 9.69 -8.87 -13.71
N GLU A 208 10.47 -8.25 -12.82
CA GLU A 208 11.10 -8.94 -11.67
C GLU A 208 10.05 -9.51 -10.73
N GLN A 209 9.06 -8.71 -10.36
CA GLN A 209 7.95 -9.16 -9.51
C GLN A 209 7.14 -10.28 -10.16
N ALA A 210 6.80 -10.14 -11.45
CA ALA A 210 6.08 -11.17 -12.20
C ALA A 210 6.91 -12.47 -12.35
N GLN A 211 8.22 -12.36 -12.52
CA GLN A 211 9.13 -13.50 -12.54
C GLN A 211 9.15 -14.22 -11.19
N ARG A 212 9.12 -13.48 -10.09
CA ARG A 212 9.03 -14.04 -8.73
C ARG A 212 7.71 -14.78 -8.54
N ILE A 213 6.57 -14.20 -8.93
CA ILE A 213 5.24 -14.86 -8.89
C ILE A 213 5.22 -16.11 -9.78
N HIS A 214 5.85 -16.08 -10.97
CA HIS A 214 5.92 -17.22 -11.87
C HIS A 214 6.67 -18.40 -11.26
N LYS A 215 7.76 -18.16 -10.55
CA LYS A 215 8.63 -19.19 -9.97
C LYS A 215 8.14 -19.73 -8.61
N GLN A 216 7.45 -18.90 -7.82
CA GLN A 216 7.12 -19.27 -6.44
C GLN A 216 6.23 -20.52 -6.32
N GLN A 217 6.53 -21.33 -5.31
CA GLN A 217 5.84 -22.55 -4.97
C GLN A 217 5.02 -22.41 -3.68
N PRO A 218 4.04 -23.30 -3.40
CA PRO A 218 3.18 -23.18 -2.21
C PRO A 218 3.94 -23.10 -0.87
N LYS A 219 5.05 -23.82 -0.75
CA LYS A 219 5.83 -23.92 0.51
C LYS A 219 7.02 -22.95 0.59
N ASP A 220 7.23 -22.11 -0.43
CA ASP A 220 8.34 -21.17 -0.41
C ASP A 220 8.18 -20.15 0.72
N LYS A 221 9.31 -19.83 1.36
CA LYS A 221 9.45 -18.66 2.22
C LYS A 221 9.55 -17.40 1.35
N ASN A 222 9.20 -16.24 1.88
CA ASN A 222 9.30 -14.94 1.19
C ASN A 222 8.52 -14.85 -0.14
N LYS A 223 7.32 -15.42 -0.18
CA LYS A 223 6.43 -15.32 -1.34
C LYS A 223 5.95 -13.89 -1.53
N LEU A 224 5.70 -13.51 -2.78
CA LEU A 224 5.01 -12.27 -3.11
C LEU A 224 3.50 -12.51 -3.01
N TYR A 225 2.80 -11.78 -2.16
CA TYR A 225 1.37 -11.89 -1.92
C TYR A 225 0.54 -10.83 -2.63
N ALA A 226 1.14 -9.69 -2.96
CA ALA A 226 0.51 -8.62 -3.72
C ALA A 226 1.55 -7.93 -4.63
N LEU A 227 1.15 -7.60 -5.86
CA LEU A 227 2.06 -6.96 -6.81
C LEU A 227 2.28 -5.47 -6.46
N HIS A 228 1.25 -4.82 -5.91
CA HIS A 228 1.28 -3.39 -5.55
C HIS A 228 1.84 -3.13 -4.14
N ALA A 229 2.03 -4.18 -3.35
CA ALA A 229 2.56 -4.12 -1.99
C ALA A 229 3.52 -5.30 -1.78
N PRO A 230 4.72 -5.25 -2.39
CA PRO A 230 5.69 -6.36 -2.36
C PRO A 230 6.26 -6.63 -0.97
N GLU A 231 6.14 -5.69 -0.05
CA GLU A 231 6.55 -5.79 1.36
C GLU A 231 5.60 -6.65 2.21
N VAL A 232 4.42 -7.01 1.69
CA VAL A 232 3.44 -7.80 2.46
C VAL A 232 3.92 -9.20 2.70
N GLU A 233 3.90 -9.59 3.96
CA GLU A 233 4.21 -10.94 4.43
C GLU A 233 2.95 -11.67 4.93
N CYS A 234 3.01 -12.99 4.96
CA CYS A 234 1.99 -13.85 5.58
C CYS A 234 2.44 -14.19 7.00
N ILE A 235 1.78 -13.61 7.99
CA ILE A 235 2.17 -13.72 9.39
C ILE A 235 1.16 -14.60 10.11
N GLY A 236 1.66 -15.72 10.70
CA GLY A 236 0.84 -16.61 11.53
C GLY A 236 0.75 -16.09 12.95
N LYS A 237 -0.47 -15.89 13.46
CA LYS A 237 -0.72 -15.44 14.85
C LYS A 237 -1.31 -16.52 15.76
N GLY A 238 -1.48 -17.74 15.27
CA GLY A 238 -2.05 -18.84 16.08
C GLY A 238 -3.53 -18.65 16.47
N LYS A 239 -4.23 -17.64 15.90
CA LYS A 239 -5.65 -17.41 16.17
C LYS A 239 -6.52 -18.42 15.44
N ALA A 240 -7.44 -19.09 16.15
CA ALA A 240 -8.29 -20.15 15.58
C ALA A 240 -9.15 -19.66 14.40
N ARG A 241 -9.72 -18.45 14.46
CA ARG A 241 -10.60 -17.89 13.42
C ARG A 241 -9.86 -17.19 12.28
N LYS A 242 -8.66 -16.68 12.52
CA LYS A 242 -7.86 -15.92 11.54
C LYS A 242 -6.38 -16.31 11.71
N PRO A 243 -5.98 -17.50 11.24
CA PRO A 243 -4.64 -18.03 11.48
C PRO A 243 -3.53 -17.22 10.80
N TYR A 244 -3.84 -16.50 9.72
CA TYR A 244 -2.88 -15.72 8.95
C TYR A 244 -3.36 -14.28 8.77
N GLU A 245 -2.45 -13.33 8.97
CA GLU A 245 -2.63 -11.92 8.66
C GLU A 245 -1.62 -11.53 7.57
N PHE A 246 -2.08 -10.69 6.62
CA PHE A 246 -1.24 -10.23 5.51
C PHE A 246 -0.90 -8.76 5.69
N GLY A 247 0.36 -8.48 5.95
CA GLY A 247 0.82 -7.13 6.26
C GLY A 247 2.32 -7.09 6.52
N VAL A 248 2.73 -6.08 7.28
CA VAL A 248 4.10 -5.92 7.78
C VAL A 248 4.08 -5.96 9.30
N LYS A 249 5.15 -6.44 9.93
CA LYS A 249 5.32 -6.32 11.37
C LYS A 249 5.68 -4.89 11.73
N ALA A 250 4.99 -4.35 12.70
CA ALA A 250 5.27 -3.05 13.29
C ALA A 250 5.49 -3.21 14.79
N SER A 251 6.61 -2.71 15.26
CA SER A 251 6.89 -2.56 16.69
C SER A 251 6.44 -1.16 17.12
N ILE A 252 5.69 -1.08 18.20
CA ILE A 252 5.14 0.15 18.75
C ILE A 252 5.67 0.30 20.17
N ALA A 253 6.22 1.46 20.48
CA ALA A 253 6.66 1.83 21.82
C ALA A 253 5.67 2.82 22.44
N ILE A 254 5.19 2.51 23.63
CA ILE A 254 4.24 3.36 24.38
C ILE A 254 4.75 3.63 25.80
N THR A 255 4.37 4.75 26.39
CA THR A 255 4.64 5.04 27.80
C THR A 255 3.89 4.07 28.70
N HIS A 256 4.51 3.64 29.79
CA HIS A 256 3.98 2.61 30.71
C HIS A 256 2.64 3.02 31.37
N LYS A 257 2.49 4.29 31.78
CA LYS A 257 1.30 4.75 32.53
C LYS A 257 0.16 5.20 31.64
N ASN A 258 0.43 6.10 30.71
CA ASN A 258 -0.60 6.77 29.92
C ASN A 258 -0.78 6.20 28.52
N GLY A 259 0.07 5.22 28.13
CA GLY A 259 -0.05 4.57 26.82
C GLY A 259 0.21 5.51 25.63
N LEU A 260 0.90 6.65 25.83
CA LEU A 260 1.26 7.54 24.74
C LEU A 260 2.23 6.83 23.81
N MET A 261 1.90 6.76 22.51
CA MET A 261 2.82 6.23 21.50
C MET A 261 3.99 7.20 21.30
N ILE A 262 5.20 6.69 21.49
CA ILE A 262 6.44 7.46 21.40
C ILE A 262 7.35 7.00 20.26
N GLY A 263 7.05 5.85 19.67
CA GLY A 263 7.80 5.33 18.53
C GLY A 263 7.04 4.21 17.82
N ALA A 264 7.27 4.09 16.53
CA ALA A 264 6.83 2.97 15.73
C ALA A 264 7.87 2.67 14.66
N LYS A 265 8.15 1.39 14.41
CA LYS A 265 9.06 0.95 13.36
C LYS A 265 8.55 -0.33 12.71
N THR A 266 8.64 -0.39 11.39
CA THR A 266 8.31 -1.60 10.63
C THR A 266 9.56 -2.43 10.39
N PHE A 267 9.40 -3.76 10.43
CA PHE A 267 10.49 -4.71 10.21
C PHE A 267 10.06 -5.75 9.17
N PRO A 268 10.94 -6.11 8.23
CA PRO A 268 10.74 -7.29 7.40
C PRO A 268 11.03 -8.56 8.22
N GLY A 269 10.27 -9.62 7.97
CA GLY A 269 10.47 -10.90 8.63
C GLY A 269 9.88 -10.99 10.05
N ASN A 270 10.44 -11.92 10.81
CA ASN A 270 10.12 -12.12 12.22
C ASN A 270 11.34 -11.64 13.02
N PRO A 271 11.28 -10.45 13.64
CA PRO A 271 12.37 -10.00 14.50
C PRO A 271 12.52 -10.88 15.73
#